data_bfc418a4f2bcd419fc0f28c4d876b922
#
_entry.id   bfc418a4f2bcd419fc0f28c4d876b922
#
_cell.length_a   1.000
_cell.length_b   1.000
_cell.length_c   1.000
_cell.angle_alpha   90.00
_cell.angle_beta   90.00
_cell.angle_gamma   90.00
#
_symmetry.space_group_name_H-M   'P 1'
#
loop_
_entity.id
_entity.type
_entity.pdbx_description
1 polymer ?
#
loop_
_entity_poly.entity_id
_entity_poly.type
_entity_poly.pdbx_seq_one_letter_code
_entity_poly.pdbx_strand_id
1 'polypeptide(L)'
;LGDEVVDAALLPLREKLAEIEARGGFPINQRKQVTILYTDIIDSTRITAHLDPEDTRDLFDHTLQRLAQCVETHKGHVTRFTGDGFKAVFGSPQAHENDPEQAVRAGLGIQEASSELAIELREEWQIEDFQVRVGINTGLVAVGGTIDAEEMLVGSPVPLAKRIESAAPAGGVLISHNTYRHVRGIFDVQQLEPITAKGFEQPIPVYLVDRPKARALRFYLRGVEGIETRMVGRESEVKLLKDTFRRMIETGTGEVITILGEAGIGKSRLVYEFDKWLELLAPPAVYFFQARGRPQTQEQPYAALREMFVFRFEILDSDPQEAVLQKLEAGFG
;
A
#
# COMPACT_ATOMS: atom_id res chain seq x y z
N LEU A 1 -25.77 24.33 25.90
CA LEU A 1 -25.13 23.49 26.88
C LEU A 1 -23.96 24.28 27.41
N GLY A 2 -24.01 24.66 28.73
CA GLY A 2 -23.03 25.56 29.30
C GLY A 2 -21.68 24.86 29.47
N ASP A 3 -20.59 25.62 29.49
CA ASP A 3 -19.21 25.16 29.61
C ASP A 3 -18.97 24.19 30.79
N GLU A 4 -19.75 24.35 31.87
CA GLU A 4 -19.72 23.46 33.03
C GLU A 4 -20.16 22.02 32.73
N VAL A 5 -21.10 21.78 31.82
CA VAL A 5 -21.56 20.45 31.44
C VAL A 5 -20.53 19.76 30.54
N VAL A 6 -19.85 20.54 29.67
CA VAL A 6 -18.78 20.05 28.80
C VAL A 6 -17.54 19.70 29.65
N ASP A 7 -17.17 20.54 30.61
CA ASP A 7 -16.04 20.27 31.50
C ASP A 7 -16.31 19.06 32.41
N ALA A 8 -17.52 18.90 32.95
CA ALA A 8 -17.89 17.73 33.73
C ALA A 8 -17.86 16.43 32.90
N ALA A 9 -18.23 16.47 31.61
CA ALA A 9 -18.14 15.31 30.72
C ALA A 9 -16.70 14.98 30.30
N LEU A 10 -15.82 15.99 30.25
CA LEU A 10 -14.41 15.82 29.90
C LEU A 10 -13.52 15.41 31.09
N LEU A 11 -13.97 15.64 32.32
CA LEU A 11 -13.19 15.33 33.53
C LEU A 11 -12.75 13.85 33.59
N PRO A 12 -13.63 12.85 33.42
CA PRO A 12 -13.23 11.44 33.44
C PRO A 12 -12.33 11.05 32.26
N LEU A 13 -12.39 11.75 31.15
CA LEU A 13 -11.49 11.53 30.01
C LEU A 13 -10.10 12.11 30.28
N ARG A 14 -10.03 13.28 30.93
CA ARG A 14 -8.77 13.91 31.36
C ARG A 14 -8.08 13.09 32.46
N GLU A 15 -8.84 12.58 33.42
CA GLU A 15 -8.32 11.69 34.48
C GLU A 15 -7.77 10.39 33.86
N LYS A 16 -8.48 9.80 32.91
CA LYS A 16 -8.04 8.59 32.22
C LYS A 16 -6.81 8.83 31.35
N LEU A 17 -6.72 10.00 30.71
CA LEU A 17 -5.55 10.43 29.96
C LEU A 17 -4.33 10.60 30.87
N ALA A 18 -4.51 11.30 32.02
CA ALA A 18 -3.48 11.49 33.02
C ALA A 18 -3.02 10.17 33.67
N GLU A 19 -3.93 9.22 33.85
CA GLU A 19 -3.61 7.88 34.35
C GLU A 19 -2.80 7.05 33.34
N ILE A 20 -3.09 7.20 32.02
CA ILE A 20 -2.32 6.59 30.92
C ILE A 20 -0.94 7.23 30.82
N GLU A 21 -0.85 8.55 30.92
CA GLU A 21 0.42 9.30 30.90
C GLU A 21 1.29 8.98 32.13
N ALA A 22 0.68 8.87 33.32
CA ALA A 22 1.37 8.54 34.56
C ALA A 22 1.89 7.08 34.60
N ARG A 23 1.30 6.19 33.82
CA ARG A 23 1.75 4.79 33.66
C ARG A 23 2.84 4.62 32.60
N GLY A 24 3.37 5.71 32.06
CA GLY A 24 4.50 5.67 31.12
C GLY A 24 4.16 5.14 29.72
N GLY A 25 2.92 5.33 29.25
CA GLY A 25 2.58 5.00 27.87
C GLY A 25 1.49 3.93 27.71
N PHE A 26 1.08 3.72 26.50
CA PHE A 26 0.02 2.81 26.08
C PHE A 26 0.15 1.39 26.65
N PRO A 27 -0.98 0.70 26.91
CA PRO A 27 -0.95 -0.66 27.48
C PRO A 27 -0.11 -1.60 26.62
N ILE A 28 0.77 -2.34 27.29
CA ILE A 28 1.87 -3.19 26.79
C ILE A 28 1.42 -4.34 25.85
N ASN A 29 0.17 -4.39 25.40
CA ASN A 29 -0.37 -5.52 24.63
C ASN A 29 -1.34 -5.15 23.50
N GLN A 30 -1.14 -4.03 22.82
CA GLN A 30 -1.91 -3.78 21.62
C GLN A 30 -1.24 -4.46 20.42
N ARG A 31 -1.95 -5.42 19.83
CA ARG A 31 -1.59 -5.95 18.51
C ARG A 31 -2.09 -5.00 17.44
N LYS A 32 -1.18 -4.48 16.64
CA LYS A 32 -1.51 -3.64 15.49
C LYS A 32 -1.08 -4.33 14.20
N GLN A 33 -1.90 -4.22 13.18
CA GLN A 33 -1.46 -4.56 11.82
C GLN A 33 -0.68 -3.38 11.28
N VAL A 34 0.54 -3.64 10.86
CA VAL A 34 1.43 -2.66 10.23
C VAL A 34 2.01 -3.22 8.95
N THR A 35 2.44 -2.33 8.08
CA THR A 35 3.23 -2.71 6.91
C THR A 35 4.64 -2.17 7.10
N ILE A 36 5.61 -3.06 6.94
CA ILE A 36 7.03 -2.80 7.17
C ILE A 36 7.73 -2.82 5.83
N LEU A 37 8.50 -1.78 5.54
CA LEU A 37 9.34 -1.63 4.37
C LEU A 37 10.80 -1.61 4.82
N TYR A 38 11.61 -2.42 4.18
CA TYR A 38 13.06 -2.33 4.22
C TYR A 38 13.59 -1.95 2.85
N THR A 39 14.58 -1.09 2.81
CA THR A 39 15.37 -0.81 1.61
C THR A 39 16.85 -0.88 1.92
N ASP A 40 17.66 -1.16 0.91
CA ASP A 40 19.09 -1.40 1.02
C ASP A 40 19.78 -1.05 -0.30
N ILE A 41 20.94 -0.42 -0.24
CA ILE A 41 21.77 -0.15 -1.42
C ILE A 41 22.57 -1.40 -1.76
N ILE A 42 22.46 -1.84 -3.01
CA ILE A 42 23.14 -3.06 -3.46
C ILE A 42 24.64 -2.80 -3.58
N ASP A 43 25.43 -3.75 -3.09
CA ASP A 43 26.89 -3.70 -3.15
C ASP A 43 27.49 -2.36 -2.60
N SER A 44 26.87 -1.80 -1.57
CA SER A 44 27.24 -0.54 -0.94
C SER A 44 28.75 -0.47 -0.60
N THR A 45 29.30 -1.56 -0.08
CA THR A 45 30.73 -1.67 0.20
C THR A 45 31.60 -1.53 -1.05
N ARG A 46 31.18 -2.10 -2.19
CA ARG A 46 31.89 -2.00 -3.47
C ARG A 46 31.81 -0.56 -4.04
N ILE A 47 30.63 0.04 -3.93
CA ILE A 47 30.37 1.40 -4.41
C ILE A 47 31.27 2.40 -3.68
N THR A 48 31.47 2.24 -2.38
CA THR A 48 32.22 3.16 -1.54
C THR A 48 33.69 2.81 -1.37
N ALA A 49 34.17 1.71 -1.96
CA ALA A 49 35.55 1.22 -1.77
C ALA A 49 36.66 2.19 -2.20
N HIS A 50 36.34 3.14 -3.06
CA HIS A 50 37.29 4.17 -3.56
C HIS A 50 37.09 5.55 -2.93
N LEU A 51 36.05 5.70 -2.07
CA LEU A 51 35.72 6.92 -1.37
C LEU A 51 36.39 6.94 0.01
N ASP A 52 36.72 8.10 0.50
CA ASP A 52 37.10 8.21 1.91
C ASP A 52 35.85 8.21 2.83
N PRO A 53 36.07 8.08 4.15
CA PRO A 53 34.93 7.91 5.09
C PRO A 53 33.98 9.12 5.15
N GLU A 54 34.46 10.33 4.90
CA GLU A 54 33.66 11.55 4.92
C GLU A 54 32.76 11.58 3.68
N ASP A 55 33.32 11.35 2.51
CA ASP A 55 32.61 11.26 1.24
C ASP A 55 31.58 10.11 1.25
N THR A 56 31.94 8.96 1.81
CA THR A 56 31.02 7.82 1.98
C THR A 56 29.82 8.20 2.83
N ARG A 57 30.03 8.93 3.91
CA ARG A 57 28.95 9.39 4.78
C ARG A 57 28.05 10.38 4.07
N ASP A 58 28.62 11.37 3.41
CA ASP A 58 27.86 12.42 2.71
C ASP A 58 27.04 11.81 1.57
N LEU A 59 27.57 10.85 0.85
CA LEU A 59 26.89 10.06 -0.17
C LEU A 59 25.65 9.34 0.41
N PHE A 60 25.84 8.61 1.52
CA PHE A 60 24.74 7.87 2.13
C PHE A 60 23.69 8.79 2.74
N ASP A 61 24.11 9.85 3.42
CA ASP A 61 23.17 10.82 4.03
C ASP A 61 22.30 11.46 2.94
N HIS A 62 22.90 11.93 1.84
CA HIS A 62 22.19 12.50 0.70
C HIS A 62 21.20 11.50 0.08
N THR A 63 21.70 10.32 -0.24
CA THR A 63 20.94 9.27 -0.92
C THR A 63 19.79 8.78 -0.07
N LEU A 64 20.05 8.40 1.18
CA LEU A 64 19.04 7.83 2.07
C LEU A 64 17.97 8.85 2.45
N GLN A 65 18.31 10.15 2.60
CA GLN A 65 17.32 11.20 2.82
C GLN A 65 16.35 11.33 1.65
N ARG A 66 16.85 11.29 0.42
CA ARG A 66 16.00 11.38 -0.79
C ARG A 66 15.08 10.17 -0.92
N LEU A 67 15.57 8.97 -0.64
CA LEU A 67 14.75 7.76 -0.61
C LEU A 67 13.72 7.78 0.53
N ALA A 68 14.08 8.32 1.70
CA ALA A 68 13.19 8.46 2.85
C ALA A 68 12.00 9.40 2.57
N GLN A 69 12.18 10.45 1.78
CA GLN A 69 11.11 11.35 1.35
C GLN A 69 9.99 10.61 0.61
N CYS A 70 10.32 9.56 -0.15
CA CYS A 70 9.31 8.72 -0.81
C CYS A 70 8.39 8.03 0.21
N VAL A 71 8.94 7.62 1.35
CA VAL A 71 8.17 7.02 2.46
C VAL A 71 7.24 8.05 3.10
N GLU A 72 7.76 9.23 3.42
CA GLU A 72 7.01 10.31 4.08
C GLU A 72 5.88 10.83 3.20
N THR A 73 6.12 11.01 1.91
CA THR A 73 5.10 11.40 0.91
C THR A 73 3.91 10.45 0.92
N HIS A 74 4.15 9.17 1.19
CA HIS A 74 3.12 8.13 1.27
C HIS A 74 2.65 7.84 2.71
N LYS A 75 2.87 8.78 3.65
CA LYS A 75 2.43 8.67 5.06
C LYS A 75 3.06 7.51 5.84
N GLY A 76 4.20 7.03 5.39
CA GLY A 76 5.05 6.13 6.13
C GLY A 76 5.99 6.89 7.06
N HIS A 77 6.60 6.17 7.99
CA HIS A 77 7.56 6.71 8.93
C HIS A 77 8.85 5.90 8.91
N VAL A 78 9.99 6.56 8.69
CA VAL A 78 11.31 5.91 8.78
C VAL A 78 11.67 5.77 10.25
N THR A 79 11.77 4.55 10.73
CA THR A 79 12.04 4.26 12.14
C THR A 79 13.52 4.04 12.45
N ARG A 80 14.31 3.64 11.45
CA ARG A 80 15.74 3.37 11.67
C ARG A 80 16.51 3.36 10.36
N PHE A 81 17.63 4.06 10.33
CA PHE A 81 18.68 3.92 9.31
C PHE A 81 19.64 2.79 9.72
N THR A 82 20.09 1.98 8.76
CA THR A 82 20.92 0.79 8.97
C THR A 82 22.26 0.85 8.22
N GLY A 83 22.82 2.04 8.09
CA GLY A 83 24.05 2.29 7.32
C GLY A 83 23.73 2.57 5.85
N ASP A 84 23.56 1.54 5.05
CA ASP A 84 23.29 1.59 3.62
C ASP A 84 21.81 1.41 3.25
N GLY A 85 20.92 1.50 4.22
CA GLY A 85 19.48 1.37 4.03
C GLY A 85 18.68 1.88 5.21
N PHE A 86 17.37 1.62 5.20
CA PHE A 86 16.51 1.95 6.33
C PHE A 86 15.32 1.01 6.47
N LYS A 87 14.71 1.09 7.65
CA LYS A 87 13.42 0.50 7.97
C LYS A 87 12.37 1.59 8.07
N ALA A 88 11.24 1.38 7.40
CA ALA A 88 10.06 2.24 7.50
C ALA A 88 8.82 1.44 7.89
N VAL A 89 7.85 2.12 8.48
CA VAL A 89 6.61 1.53 8.97
C VAL A 89 5.41 2.38 8.52
N PHE A 90 4.37 1.70 8.08
CA PHE A 90 3.06 2.26 7.76
C PHE A 90 2.03 1.65 8.70
N GLY A 91 1.11 2.48 9.24
CA GLY A 91 0.11 2.02 10.20
C GLY A 91 0.51 2.20 11.67
N SER A 92 1.61 2.91 11.95
CA SER A 92 2.02 3.32 13.29
C SER A 92 2.52 4.77 13.24
N PRO A 93 2.16 5.65 14.17
CA PRO A 93 1.28 5.43 15.34
C PRO A 93 -0.21 5.30 14.95
N GLN A 94 -0.63 5.81 13.80
CA GLN A 94 -2.01 5.77 13.32
C GLN A 94 -2.13 4.80 12.14
N ALA A 95 -3.07 3.84 12.22
CA ALA A 95 -3.32 2.89 11.16
C ALA A 95 -4.38 3.42 10.17
N HIS A 96 -4.15 3.19 8.87
CA HIS A 96 -5.07 3.49 7.80
C HIS A 96 -5.35 2.23 6.98
N GLU A 97 -6.55 2.15 6.40
CA GLU A 97 -6.96 0.97 5.62
C GLU A 97 -6.07 0.71 4.39
N ASN A 98 -5.40 1.74 3.88
CA ASN A 98 -4.54 1.69 2.70
C ASN A 98 -3.04 1.67 3.00
N ASP A 99 -2.62 1.43 4.23
CA ASP A 99 -1.19 1.38 4.60
C ASP A 99 -0.37 0.41 3.74
N PRO A 100 -0.85 -0.80 3.41
CA PRO A 100 -0.11 -1.69 2.50
C PRO A 100 0.03 -1.13 1.08
N GLU A 101 -0.99 -0.45 0.56
CA GLU A 101 -0.93 0.22 -0.74
C GLU A 101 0.09 1.36 -0.71
N GLN A 102 0.04 2.21 0.32
CA GLN A 102 0.99 3.32 0.48
C GLN A 102 2.43 2.84 0.59
N ALA A 103 2.67 1.73 1.30
CA ALA A 103 3.99 1.13 1.39
C ALA A 103 4.52 0.65 0.02
N VAL A 104 3.66 0.04 -0.81
CA VAL A 104 4.05 -0.40 -2.15
C VAL A 104 4.29 0.80 -3.07
N ARG A 105 3.47 1.85 -3.00
CA ARG A 105 3.69 3.09 -3.74
C ARG A 105 4.99 3.78 -3.35
N ALA A 106 5.28 3.84 -2.04
CA ALA A 106 6.56 4.34 -1.55
C ALA A 106 7.74 3.51 -2.10
N GLY A 107 7.61 2.18 -2.12
CA GLY A 107 8.62 1.29 -2.70
C GLY A 107 8.87 1.56 -4.19
N LEU A 108 7.83 1.78 -4.99
CA LEU A 108 7.97 2.17 -6.40
C LEU A 108 8.60 3.56 -6.54
N GLY A 109 8.18 4.54 -5.73
CA GLY A 109 8.80 5.86 -5.70
C GLY A 109 10.29 5.82 -5.30
N ILE A 110 10.69 4.91 -4.41
CA ILE A 110 12.09 4.65 -4.08
C ILE A 110 12.85 4.15 -5.32
N GLN A 111 12.28 3.29 -6.16
CA GLN A 111 12.93 2.82 -7.39
C GLN A 111 13.07 3.93 -8.43
N GLU A 112 12.06 4.78 -8.57
CA GLU A 112 12.12 5.96 -9.45
C GLU A 112 13.22 6.93 -8.97
N ALA A 113 13.23 7.27 -7.69
CA ALA A 113 14.27 8.13 -7.10
C ALA A 113 15.68 7.51 -7.20
N SER A 114 15.78 6.18 -7.04
CA SER A 114 17.05 5.45 -7.24
C SER A 114 17.57 5.56 -8.67
N SER A 115 16.66 5.52 -9.65
CA SER A 115 17.04 5.67 -11.07
C SER A 115 17.55 7.08 -11.39
N GLU A 116 16.93 8.10 -10.80
CA GLU A 116 17.40 9.49 -10.92
C GLU A 116 18.76 9.68 -10.21
N LEU A 117 18.89 9.17 -8.97
CA LEU A 117 20.13 9.21 -8.22
C LEU A 117 21.26 8.49 -8.95
N ALA A 118 21.00 7.38 -9.64
CA ALA A 118 22.02 6.67 -10.41
C ALA A 118 22.66 7.55 -11.50
N ILE A 119 21.91 8.49 -12.08
CA ILE A 119 22.43 9.45 -13.06
C ILE A 119 23.33 10.48 -12.36
N GLU A 120 22.84 11.09 -11.28
CA GLU A 120 23.58 12.08 -10.49
C GLU A 120 24.89 11.51 -9.93
N LEU A 121 24.82 10.30 -9.35
CA LEU A 121 25.98 9.64 -8.76
C LEU A 121 27.03 9.21 -9.78
N ARG A 122 26.60 8.91 -11.02
CA ARG A 122 27.54 8.65 -12.13
C ARG A 122 28.30 9.92 -12.51
N GLU A 123 27.61 11.05 -12.59
CA GLU A 123 28.21 12.31 -13.01
C GLU A 123 29.11 12.92 -11.93
N GLU A 124 28.69 12.90 -10.68
CA GLU A 124 29.39 13.58 -9.58
C GLU A 124 30.42 12.68 -8.87
N TRP A 125 30.10 11.38 -8.69
CA TRP A 125 30.88 10.45 -7.88
C TRP A 125 31.50 9.30 -8.67
N GLN A 126 31.27 9.23 -10.00
CA GLN A 126 31.76 8.17 -10.89
C GLN A 126 31.27 6.76 -10.47
N ILE A 127 30.08 6.70 -9.87
CA ILE A 127 29.44 5.46 -9.44
C ILE A 127 28.56 4.95 -10.59
N GLU A 128 28.98 3.84 -11.23
CA GLU A 128 28.32 3.32 -12.44
C GLU A 128 27.03 2.51 -12.14
N ASP A 129 27.06 1.72 -11.06
CA ASP A 129 26.04 0.69 -10.78
C ASP A 129 25.29 0.99 -9.48
N PHE A 130 24.60 2.13 -9.38
CA PHE A 130 23.79 2.42 -8.21
C PHE A 130 22.38 1.83 -8.36
N GLN A 131 22.02 0.94 -7.44
CA GLN A 131 20.69 0.33 -7.38
C GLN A 131 20.30 0.06 -5.93
N VAL A 132 18.98 0.09 -5.68
CA VAL A 132 18.41 -0.28 -4.39
C VAL A 132 17.45 -1.46 -4.55
N ARG A 133 17.19 -2.16 -3.47
CA ARG A 133 16.15 -3.18 -3.39
C ARG A 133 15.20 -2.85 -2.26
N VAL A 134 13.93 -3.25 -2.43
CA VAL A 134 12.88 -2.98 -1.46
C VAL A 134 12.15 -4.26 -1.12
N GLY A 135 11.96 -4.51 0.18
CA GLY A 135 11.18 -5.63 0.69
C GLY A 135 10.05 -5.15 1.58
N ILE A 136 8.81 -5.62 1.33
CA ILE A 136 7.62 -5.18 2.06
C ILE A 136 6.86 -6.37 2.64
N ASN A 137 6.49 -6.28 3.90
CA ASN A 137 5.67 -7.27 4.56
C ASN A 137 4.61 -6.63 5.47
N THR A 138 3.39 -7.13 5.41
CA THR A 138 2.27 -6.73 6.27
C THR A 138 1.99 -7.79 7.30
N GLY A 139 1.82 -7.40 8.55
CA GLY A 139 1.49 -8.36 9.61
C GLY A 139 1.18 -7.74 10.96
N LEU A 140 0.76 -8.57 11.90
CA LEU A 140 0.46 -8.17 13.26
C LEU A 140 1.73 -8.07 14.09
N VAL A 141 1.94 -6.93 14.72
CA VAL A 141 3.03 -6.68 15.66
C VAL A 141 2.48 -6.31 17.02
N ALA A 142 3.23 -6.62 18.06
CA ALA A 142 2.97 -6.08 19.38
C ALA A 142 3.64 -4.70 19.49
N VAL A 143 2.86 -3.69 19.86
CA VAL A 143 3.34 -2.32 20.09
C VAL A 143 3.34 -2.08 21.59
N GLY A 144 4.47 -1.72 22.14
CA GLY A 144 4.60 -1.33 23.55
C GLY A 144 5.94 -1.73 24.16
N GLY A 145 6.44 -0.92 25.06
CA GLY A 145 7.67 -1.08 25.82
C GLY A 145 8.01 0.24 26.52
N THR A 146 8.84 0.17 27.55
CA THR A 146 9.32 1.33 28.34
C THR A 146 10.47 2.09 27.67
N ILE A 147 10.90 1.67 26.50
CA ILE A 147 11.93 2.29 25.68
C ILE A 147 11.24 2.64 24.36
N ASP A 148 11.48 3.81 23.83
CA ASP A 148 10.83 4.46 22.69
C ASP A 148 9.85 3.60 21.88
N ALA A 149 8.56 3.93 22.00
CA ALA A 149 7.46 3.15 21.40
C ALA A 149 7.60 2.93 19.88
N GLU A 150 8.42 3.72 19.22
CA GLU A 150 8.71 3.65 17.79
C GLU A 150 9.73 2.55 17.42
N GLU A 151 10.60 2.15 18.35
CA GLU A 151 11.61 1.11 18.10
C GLU A 151 11.12 -0.32 18.42
N MET A 152 10.08 -0.50 19.23
CA MET A 152 9.63 -1.81 19.70
C MET A 152 8.41 -2.38 18.94
N LEU A 153 8.57 -2.56 17.64
CA LEU A 153 7.71 -3.47 16.89
C LEU A 153 8.25 -4.90 17.06
N VAL A 154 7.62 -5.68 17.91
CA VAL A 154 8.02 -7.07 18.17
C VAL A 154 7.07 -8.02 17.46
N GLY A 155 7.64 -8.92 16.68
CA GLY A 155 6.89 -9.97 16.00
C GLY A 155 7.59 -10.48 14.74
N SER A 156 7.16 -11.65 14.28
CA SER A 156 7.66 -12.29 13.06
C SER A 156 7.57 -11.43 11.78
N PRO A 157 6.67 -10.43 11.64
CA PRO A 157 6.61 -9.59 10.46
C PRO A 157 7.86 -8.76 10.19
N VAL A 158 8.55 -8.29 11.24
CA VAL A 158 9.74 -7.42 11.09
C VAL A 158 10.93 -8.16 10.44
N PRO A 159 11.41 -9.29 11.00
CA PRO A 159 12.50 -10.04 10.35
C PRO A 159 12.10 -10.62 9.00
N LEU A 160 10.81 -10.88 8.76
CA LEU A 160 10.35 -11.34 7.46
C LEU A 160 10.50 -10.26 6.39
N ALA A 161 10.14 -9.01 6.69
CA ALA A 161 10.31 -7.88 5.75
C ALA A 161 11.78 -7.70 5.33
N LYS A 162 12.75 -7.80 6.28
CA LYS A 162 14.19 -7.73 5.95
C LYS A 162 14.65 -8.88 5.06
N ARG A 163 14.08 -10.08 5.22
CA ARG A 163 14.42 -11.23 4.37
C ARG A 163 13.84 -11.13 2.98
N ILE A 164 12.63 -10.55 2.86
CA ILE A 164 12.03 -10.27 1.57
C ILE A 164 12.88 -9.22 0.84
N GLU A 165 13.33 -8.18 1.53
CA GLU A 165 14.25 -7.20 0.96
C GLU A 165 15.52 -7.88 0.46
N SER A 166 16.17 -8.72 1.28
CA SER A 166 17.42 -9.41 0.87
C SER A 166 17.23 -10.38 -0.30
N ALA A 167 16.00 -10.85 -0.53
CA ALA A 167 15.64 -11.70 -1.67
C ALA A 167 15.15 -10.90 -2.89
N ALA A 168 14.94 -9.61 -2.75
CA ALA A 168 14.47 -8.77 -3.84
C ALA A 168 15.54 -8.63 -4.92
N PRO A 169 15.18 -8.69 -6.20
CA PRO A 169 16.11 -8.41 -7.28
C PRO A 169 16.56 -6.93 -7.23
N ALA A 170 17.69 -6.66 -7.84
CA ALA A 170 18.20 -5.32 -8.01
C ALA A 170 17.18 -4.43 -8.73
N GLY A 171 16.91 -3.23 -8.21
CA GLY A 171 15.89 -2.34 -8.74
C GLY A 171 14.45 -2.84 -8.52
N GLY A 172 14.23 -3.86 -7.68
CA GLY A 172 12.93 -4.48 -7.49
C GLY A 172 12.23 -4.13 -6.17
N VAL A 173 10.90 -4.14 -6.21
CA VAL A 173 10.03 -4.08 -5.02
C VAL A 173 9.41 -5.44 -4.82
N LEU A 174 9.86 -6.19 -3.80
CA LEU A 174 9.37 -7.52 -3.49
C LEU A 174 8.42 -7.47 -2.30
N ILE A 175 7.27 -8.10 -2.43
CA ILE A 175 6.25 -8.10 -1.37
C ILE A 175 5.90 -9.53 -0.94
N SER A 176 5.54 -9.69 0.34
CA SER A 176 5.03 -10.95 0.88
C SER A 176 3.63 -11.27 0.35
N HIS A 177 3.22 -12.54 0.49
CA HIS A 177 1.82 -12.93 0.24
C HIS A 177 0.83 -12.15 1.12
N ASN A 178 1.19 -11.84 2.35
CA ASN A 178 0.35 -11.04 3.23
C ASN A 178 0.12 -9.63 2.68
N THR A 179 1.18 -8.96 2.22
CA THR A 179 1.05 -7.65 1.56
C THR A 179 0.27 -7.77 0.25
N TYR A 180 0.60 -8.79 -0.58
CA TYR A 180 -0.09 -9.04 -1.85
C TYR A 180 -1.61 -9.14 -1.68
N ARG A 181 -2.10 -9.82 -0.66
CA ARG A 181 -3.55 -9.95 -0.38
C ARG A 181 -4.25 -8.60 -0.22
N HIS A 182 -3.57 -7.58 0.29
CA HIS A 182 -4.10 -6.22 0.46
C HIS A 182 -4.03 -5.39 -0.83
N VAL A 183 -3.09 -5.68 -1.72
CA VAL A 183 -2.80 -4.83 -2.89
C VAL A 183 -3.07 -5.51 -4.24
N ARG A 184 -3.52 -6.77 -4.27
CA ARG A 184 -3.73 -7.59 -5.49
C ARG A 184 -4.70 -6.95 -6.45
N GLY A 185 -5.44 -6.11 -6.39
CA GLY A 185 -6.29 -5.44 -7.38
C GLY A 185 -5.74 -4.08 -7.82
N ILE A 186 -4.58 -3.69 -7.25
CA ILE A 186 -4.06 -2.32 -7.38
C ILE A 186 -2.78 -2.32 -8.22
N PHE A 187 -1.96 -3.36 -8.10
CA PHE A 187 -0.68 -3.44 -8.79
C PHE A 187 -0.61 -4.67 -9.70
N ASP A 188 0.11 -4.54 -10.80
CA ASP A 188 0.58 -5.66 -11.58
C ASP A 188 1.77 -6.28 -10.82
N VAL A 189 1.73 -7.59 -10.65
CA VAL A 189 2.77 -8.31 -9.92
C VAL A 189 3.14 -9.61 -10.63
N GLN A 190 4.40 -9.99 -10.52
CA GLN A 190 4.90 -11.30 -10.95
C GLN A 190 5.16 -12.15 -9.72
N GLN A 191 4.57 -13.33 -9.65
CA GLN A 191 4.91 -14.31 -8.61
C GLN A 191 6.29 -14.89 -8.90
N LEU A 192 7.19 -14.82 -7.91
CA LEU A 192 8.51 -15.43 -7.96
C LEU A 192 8.53 -16.76 -7.20
N GLU A 193 9.65 -17.47 -7.29
CA GLU A 193 9.89 -18.67 -6.48
C GLU A 193 9.79 -18.34 -4.99
N PRO A 194 9.09 -19.16 -4.20
CA PRO A 194 8.96 -18.93 -2.78
C PRO A 194 10.32 -18.89 -2.07
N ILE A 195 10.49 -17.97 -1.15
CA ILE A 195 11.73 -17.84 -0.38
C ILE A 195 11.69 -18.70 0.87
N THR A 196 12.82 -19.34 1.20
CA THR A 196 13.02 -20.00 2.50
C THR A 196 13.59 -19.01 3.50
N ALA A 197 12.98 -18.92 4.67
CA ALA A 197 13.42 -17.97 5.68
C ALA A 197 13.64 -18.69 7.03
N LYS A 198 14.82 -18.50 7.66
CA LYS A 198 15.15 -19.10 8.96
C LYS A 198 14.10 -18.69 10.03
N GLY A 199 13.44 -19.67 10.66
CA GLY A 199 12.36 -19.47 11.62
C GLY A 199 10.95 -19.58 11.01
N PHE A 200 10.84 -19.92 9.73
CA PHE A 200 9.58 -20.24 9.07
C PHE A 200 9.67 -21.69 8.55
N GLU A 201 8.68 -22.51 8.89
CA GLU A 201 8.65 -23.94 8.53
C GLU A 201 8.32 -24.17 7.05
N GLN A 202 7.58 -23.23 6.45
CA GLN A 202 7.12 -23.32 5.06
C GLN A 202 7.75 -22.23 4.20
N PRO A 203 8.03 -22.53 2.93
CA PRO A 203 8.44 -21.52 1.95
C PRO A 203 7.39 -20.39 1.86
N ILE A 204 7.86 -19.16 1.77
CA ILE A 204 7.03 -17.97 1.80
C ILE A 204 6.82 -17.48 0.36
N PRO A 205 5.58 -17.47 -0.15
CA PRO A 205 5.28 -16.91 -1.46
C PRO A 205 5.57 -15.42 -1.48
N VAL A 206 6.26 -14.98 -2.53
CA VAL A 206 6.63 -13.56 -2.75
C VAL A 206 6.25 -13.12 -4.15
N TYR A 207 6.06 -11.82 -4.30
CA TYR A 207 5.60 -11.22 -5.54
C TYR A 207 6.44 -9.98 -5.84
N LEU A 208 7.00 -9.92 -7.03
CA LEU A 208 7.67 -8.74 -7.55
C LEU A 208 6.61 -7.77 -8.08
N VAL A 209 6.64 -6.55 -7.61
CA VAL A 209 5.73 -5.50 -8.08
C VAL A 209 6.30 -4.88 -9.35
N ASP A 210 5.50 -4.83 -10.41
CA ASP A 210 5.88 -4.21 -11.68
C ASP A 210 5.46 -2.74 -11.72
N ARG A 211 4.15 -2.48 -11.63
CA ARG A 211 3.58 -1.14 -11.71
C ARG A 211 2.17 -1.07 -11.11
N PRO A 212 1.67 0.13 -10.82
CA PRO A 212 0.25 0.31 -10.54
C PRO A 212 -0.59 -0.13 -11.75
N LYS A 213 -1.67 -0.85 -11.50
CA LYS A 213 -2.63 -1.16 -12.56
C LYS A 213 -3.30 0.12 -13.01
N ALA A 214 -3.42 0.33 -14.32
CA ALA A 214 -4.25 1.38 -14.90
C ALA A 214 -5.73 1.30 -14.43
N ARG A 215 -6.10 0.16 -13.85
CA ARG A 215 -7.41 -0.19 -13.34
C ARG A 215 -7.28 -0.66 -11.89
N ALA A 216 -7.18 0.27 -10.96
CA ALA A 216 -7.14 -0.07 -9.55
C ALA A 216 -8.56 -0.30 -9.00
N LEU A 217 -8.92 -1.55 -8.70
CA LEU A 217 -10.15 -1.89 -8.00
C LEU A 217 -9.92 -1.81 -6.49
N ARG A 218 -10.19 -0.65 -5.93
CA ARG A 218 -10.23 -0.44 -4.48
C ARG A 218 -11.55 -0.93 -3.93
N PHE A 219 -11.71 -2.24 -3.79
CA PHE A 219 -12.69 -2.74 -2.87
C PHE A 219 -12.10 -2.69 -1.46
N TYR A 220 -12.60 -1.77 -0.66
CA TYR A 220 -12.36 -1.83 0.78
C TYR A 220 -12.93 -3.16 1.28
N LEU A 221 -12.05 -4.12 1.48
CA LEU A 221 -12.37 -5.36 2.14
C LEU A 221 -12.67 -5.01 3.62
N ARG A 222 -13.92 -4.61 3.88
CA ARG A 222 -14.47 -4.58 5.24
C ARG A 222 -14.63 -6.02 5.69
N GLY A 223 -13.53 -6.66 6.02
CA GLY A 223 -13.51 -7.90 6.76
C GLY A 223 -12.87 -7.62 8.10
N VAL A 224 -13.39 -8.18 9.15
CA VAL A 224 -12.71 -8.21 10.45
C VAL A 224 -11.35 -8.84 10.21
N GLU A 225 -10.27 -8.05 10.40
CA GLU A 225 -8.87 -8.52 10.48
C GLU A 225 -8.28 -9.21 9.23
N GLY A 226 -8.57 -8.74 8.03
CA GLY A 226 -7.89 -9.25 6.81
C GLY A 226 -8.21 -10.72 6.47
N ILE A 227 -9.21 -11.32 7.09
CA ILE A 227 -9.70 -12.67 6.75
C ILE A 227 -10.61 -12.53 5.55
N GLU A 228 -10.17 -13.03 4.40
CA GLU A 228 -11.02 -13.16 3.23
C GLU A 228 -12.05 -14.27 3.49
N THR A 229 -13.23 -13.89 3.94
CA THR A 229 -14.32 -14.84 4.10
C THR A 229 -14.85 -15.26 2.74
N ARG A 230 -15.14 -16.55 2.56
CA ARG A 230 -15.84 -17.02 1.36
C ARG A 230 -17.26 -16.45 1.37
N MET A 231 -17.71 -15.92 0.21
CA MET A 231 -19.10 -15.55 0.05
C MET A 231 -19.96 -16.83 0.06
N VAL A 232 -21.03 -16.84 0.84
CA VAL A 232 -21.93 -17.97 1.00
C VAL A 232 -23.36 -17.52 0.71
N GLY A 233 -24.11 -18.34 -0.03
CA GLY A 233 -25.54 -18.14 -0.27
C GLY A 233 -25.89 -17.07 -1.31
N ARG A 234 -24.93 -16.71 -2.19
CA ARG A 234 -25.13 -15.74 -3.30
C ARG A 234 -24.58 -16.27 -4.63
N GLU A 235 -24.46 -17.56 -4.75
CA GLU A 235 -23.91 -18.23 -5.93
C GLU A 235 -24.78 -18.00 -7.17
N SER A 236 -26.11 -17.94 -7.00
CA SER A 236 -27.09 -17.65 -8.07
C SER A 236 -26.92 -16.23 -8.62
N GLU A 237 -26.74 -15.25 -7.74
CA GLU A 237 -26.56 -13.85 -8.13
C GLU A 237 -25.23 -13.62 -8.86
N VAL A 238 -24.14 -14.24 -8.37
CA VAL A 238 -22.85 -14.21 -9.08
C VAL A 238 -22.97 -14.88 -10.44
N LYS A 239 -23.65 -16.01 -10.52
CA LYS A 239 -23.89 -16.70 -11.80
C LYS A 239 -24.66 -15.82 -12.77
N LEU A 240 -25.72 -15.17 -12.30
CA LEU A 240 -26.51 -14.25 -13.11
C LEU A 240 -25.65 -13.12 -13.69
N LEU A 241 -24.79 -12.49 -12.87
CA LEU A 241 -23.86 -11.45 -13.34
C LEU A 241 -22.93 -11.97 -14.43
N LYS A 242 -22.33 -13.14 -14.22
CA LYS A 242 -21.43 -13.80 -15.19
C LYS A 242 -22.12 -14.15 -16.49
N ASP A 243 -23.32 -14.72 -16.41
CA ASP A 243 -24.06 -15.14 -17.59
C ASP A 243 -24.60 -13.94 -18.39
N THR A 244 -25.01 -12.85 -17.71
CA THR A 244 -25.37 -11.59 -18.35
C THR A 244 -24.17 -10.95 -19.06
N PHE A 245 -23.00 -10.95 -18.43
CA PHE A 245 -21.79 -10.45 -19.04
C PHE A 245 -21.39 -11.24 -20.28
N ARG A 246 -21.44 -12.58 -20.24
CA ARG A 246 -21.15 -13.42 -21.41
C ARG A 246 -22.11 -13.12 -22.55
N ARG A 247 -23.42 -13.06 -22.25
CA ARG A 247 -24.43 -12.72 -23.25
C ARG A 247 -24.19 -11.34 -23.87
N MET A 248 -23.81 -10.34 -23.07
CA MET A 248 -23.45 -9.00 -23.56
C MET A 248 -22.28 -9.05 -24.56
N ILE A 249 -21.26 -9.85 -24.28
CA ILE A 249 -20.12 -10.04 -25.20
C ILE A 249 -20.56 -10.76 -26.46
N GLU A 250 -21.38 -11.81 -26.36
CA GLU A 250 -21.86 -12.60 -27.49
C GLU A 250 -22.80 -11.81 -28.41
N THR A 251 -23.66 -10.98 -27.84
CA THR A 251 -24.69 -10.25 -28.59
C THR A 251 -24.26 -8.85 -29.03
N GLY A 252 -23.18 -8.30 -28.44
CA GLY A 252 -22.76 -6.90 -28.60
C GLY A 252 -23.78 -5.88 -28.05
N THR A 253 -24.73 -6.32 -27.19
CA THR A 253 -25.80 -5.47 -26.66
C THR A 253 -25.49 -5.06 -25.23
N GLY A 254 -25.58 -3.75 -24.93
CA GLY A 254 -25.38 -3.25 -23.58
C GLY A 254 -26.48 -3.74 -22.62
N GLU A 255 -26.08 -4.11 -21.40
CA GLU A 255 -26.98 -4.58 -20.35
C GLU A 255 -26.86 -3.70 -19.10
N VAL A 256 -27.97 -3.47 -18.42
CA VAL A 256 -28.03 -2.75 -17.14
C VAL A 256 -28.49 -3.68 -16.05
N ILE A 257 -27.68 -3.85 -15.03
CA ILE A 257 -27.99 -4.67 -13.86
C ILE A 257 -28.12 -3.78 -12.63
N THR A 258 -29.27 -3.83 -11.96
CA THR A 258 -29.50 -3.09 -10.72
C THR A 258 -29.50 -4.06 -9.53
N ILE A 259 -28.62 -3.83 -8.56
CA ILE A 259 -28.52 -4.61 -7.32
C ILE A 259 -29.16 -3.81 -6.18
N LEU A 260 -30.31 -4.26 -5.71
CA LEU A 260 -31.06 -3.64 -4.63
C LEU A 260 -30.96 -4.45 -3.33
N GLY A 261 -31.02 -3.77 -2.21
CA GLY A 261 -31.00 -4.41 -0.90
C GLY A 261 -30.62 -3.44 0.22
N GLU A 262 -30.83 -3.83 1.45
CA GLU A 262 -30.51 -3.05 2.64
C GLU A 262 -29.00 -2.83 2.82
N ALA A 263 -28.63 -1.86 3.64
CA ALA A 263 -27.22 -1.64 3.98
C ALA A 263 -26.65 -2.87 4.72
N GLY A 264 -25.44 -3.28 4.37
CA GLY A 264 -24.80 -4.43 5.01
C GLY A 264 -25.12 -5.80 4.40
N ILE A 265 -26.13 -5.95 3.53
CA ILE A 265 -26.57 -7.26 2.96
C ILE A 265 -25.56 -7.90 1.99
N GLY A 266 -24.44 -7.23 1.68
CA GLY A 266 -23.37 -7.78 0.84
C GLY A 266 -23.40 -7.36 -0.63
N LYS A 267 -24.11 -6.28 -1.01
CA LYS A 267 -24.12 -5.76 -2.40
C LYS A 267 -22.71 -5.50 -2.95
N SER A 268 -21.88 -4.81 -2.19
CA SER A 268 -20.49 -4.51 -2.57
C SER A 268 -19.66 -5.79 -2.66
N ARG A 269 -19.94 -6.79 -1.83
CA ARG A 269 -19.26 -8.08 -1.89
C ARG A 269 -19.63 -8.84 -3.17
N LEU A 270 -20.87 -8.80 -3.59
CA LEU A 270 -21.34 -9.42 -4.84
C LEU A 270 -20.62 -8.81 -6.05
N VAL A 271 -20.50 -7.47 -6.11
CA VAL A 271 -19.77 -6.77 -7.16
C VAL A 271 -18.29 -7.14 -7.13
N TYR A 272 -17.69 -7.25 -5.94
CA TYR A 272 -16.31 -7.69 -5.77
C TYR A 272 -16.04 -9.10 -6.31
N GLU A 273 -16.92 -10.08 -5.98
CA GLU A 273 -16.77 -11.45 -6.48
C GLU A 273 -16.94 -11.55 -8.00
N PHE A 274 -17.79 -10.71 -8.57
CA PHE A 274 -17.95 -10.61 -10.01
C PHE A 274 -16.70 -10.00 -10.67
N ASP A 275 -16.17 -8.93 -10.12
CA ASP A 275 -14.98 -8.28 -10.61
C ASP A 275 -13.74 -9.18 -10.53
N LYS A 276 -13.57 -9.88 -9.41
CA LYS A 276 -12.53 -10.91 -9.27
C LYS A 276 -12.61 -11.99 -10.37
N TRP A 277 -13.80 -12.32 -10.80
CA TRP A 277 -13.99 -13.23 -11.91
C TRP A 277 -13.61 -12.58 -13.26
N LEU A 278 -13.91 -11.28 -13.47
CA LEU A 278 -13.51 -10.56 -14.67
C LEU A 278 -11.99 -10.49 -14.83
N GLU A 279 -11.25 -10.39 -13.73
CA GLU A 279 -9.78 -10.40 -13.73
C GLU A 279 -9.18 -11.72 -14.25
N LEU A 280 -9.92 -12.82 -14.12
CA LEU A 280 -9.48 -14.14 -14.62
C LEU A 280 -9.73 -14.32 -16.11
N LEU A 281 -10.50 -13.43 -16.75
CA LEU A 281 -10.75 -13.51 -18.17
C LEU A 281 -9.54 -12.93 -18.93
N ALA A 282 -9.01 -13.73 -19.86
CA ALA A 282 -7.92 -13.28 -20.72
C ALA A 282 -8.36 -12.08 -21.60
N PRO A 283 -7.42 -11.20 -22.06
CA PRO A 283 -7.77 -10.08 -22.95
C PRO A 283 -8.62 -10.50 -24.14
N PRO A 284 -9.56 -9.65 -24.62
CA PRO A 284 -9.44 -8.20 -24.69
C PRO A 284 -9.82 -7.47 -23.42
N ALA A 285 -9.08 -6.40 -23.14
CA ALA A 285 -9.22 -5.61 -21.95
C ALA A 285 -10.64 -5.05 -21.80
N VAL A 286 -11.26 -5.34 -20.67
CA VAL A 286 -12.52 -4.73 -20.25
C VAL A 286 -12.20 -3.41 -19.58
N TYR A 287 -12.70 -2.29 -20.09
CA TYR A 287 -12.58 -1.00 -19.39
C TYR A 287 -13.62 -0.92 -18.28
N PHE A 288 -13.16 -0.65 -17.07
CA PHE A 288 -14.02 -0.56 -15.89
C PHE A 288 -14.04 0.87 -15.36
N PHE A 289 -15.23 1.42 -15.18
CA PHE A 289 -15.44 2.74 -14.61
C PHE A 289 -16.27 2.60 -13.34
N GLN A 290 -15.82 3.20 -12.25
CA GLN A 290 -16.51 3.17 -10.97
C GLN A 290 -16.74 4.58 -10.46
N ALA A 291 -17.95 4.83 -9.94
CA ALA A 291 -18.28 6.03 -9.20
C ALA A 291 -19.19 5.69 -8.01
N ARG A 292 -19.15 6.50 -6.97
CA ARG A 292 -20.03 6.41 -5.81
C ARG A 292 -20.85 7.68 -5.66
N GLY A 293 -22.16 7.52 -5.56
CA GLY A 293 -23.00 8.59 -5.06
C GLY A 293 -22.83 8.72 -3.55
N ARG A 294 -22.43 9.90 -3.07
CA ARG A 294 -22.30 10.21 -1.64
C ARG A 294 -23.24 11.35 -1.31
N PRO A 295 -23.86 11.38 -0.10
CA PRO A 295 -24.69 12.50 0.31
C PRO A 295 -23.95 13.85 0.19
N GLN A 296 -22.65 13.87 0.47
CA GLN A 296 -21.82 15.08 0.43
C GLN A 296 -21.57 15.62 -0.99
N THR A 297 -21.74 14.79 -2.01
CA THR A 297 -21.53 15.16 -3.41
C THR A 297 -22.83 15.36 -4.18
N GLN A 298 -23.98 15.29 -3.49
CA GLN A 298 -25.30 15.34 -4.11
C GLN A 298 -25.58 16.68 -4.81
N GLU A 299 -25.01 17.78 -4.29
CA GLU A 299 -25.13 19.13 -4.85
C GLU A 299 -24.00 19.50 -5.83
N GLN A 300 -23.04 18.61 -6.05
CA GLN A 300 -21.92 18.88 -6.97
C GLN A 300 -22.24 18.35 -8.36
N PRO A 301 -22.39 19.23 -9.38
CA PRO A 301 -22.59 18.79 -10.75
C PRO A 301 -21.42 17.90 -11.20
N TYR A 302 -21.75 16.83 -11.92
CA TYR A 302 -20.78 15.90 -12.48
C TYR A 302 -19.86 15.16 -11.48
N ALA A 303 -20.15 15.18 -10.17
CA ALA A 303 -19.31 14.53 -9.17
C ALA A 303 -19.05 13.05 -9.45
N ALA A 304 -20.07 12.32 -9.89
CA ALA A 304 -19.93 10.90 -10.26
C ALA A 304 -19.02 10.71 -11.49
N LEU A 305 -19.16 11.56 -12.51
CA LEU A 305 -18.29 11.51 -13.70
C LEU A 305 -16.84 11.86 -13.33
N ARG A 306 -16.65 12.90 -12.51
CA ARG A 306 -15.31 13.25 -12.01
C ARG A 306 -14.69 12.07 -11.26
N GLU A 307 -15.43 11.42 -10.37
CA GLU A 307 -14.93 10.26 -9.61
C GLU A 307 -14.57 9.08 -10.55
N MET A 308 -15.37 8.84 -11.59
CA MET A 308 -15.06 7.82 -12.60
C MET A 308 -13.73 8.09 -13.32
N PHE A 309 -13.50 9.31 -13.77
CA PHE A 309 -12.27 9.68 -14.48
C PHE A 309 -11.06 9.75 -13.56
N VAL A 310 -11.20 10.33 -12.37
CA VAL A 310 -10.16 10.34 -11.33
C VAL A 310 -9.72 8.91 -11.02
N PHE A 311 -10.68 8.00 -10.86
CA PHE A 311 -10.41 6.59 -10.61
C PHE A 311 -9.74 5.90 -11.82
N ARG A 312 -10.27 6.11 -13.03
CA ARG A 312 -9.82 5.43 -14.25
C ARG A 312 -8.42 5.85 -14.69
N PHE A 313 -8.10 7.13 -14.55
CA PHE A 313 -6.85 7.72 -15.04
C PHE A 313 -5.88 8.09 -13.93
N GLU A 314 -6.13 7.63 -12.70
CA GLU A 314 -5.27 7.86 -11.53
C GLU A 314 -4.93 9.34 -11.31
N ILE A 315 -5.91 10.21 -11.52
CA ILE A 315 -5.75 11.65 -11.31
C ILE A 315 -5.70 11.90 -9.79
N LEU A 316 -4.67 12.57 -9.33
CA LEU A 316 -4.53 13.00 -7.93
C LEU A 316 -5.05 14.43 -7.76
N ASP A 317 -5.57 14.75 -6.58
CA ASP A 317 -5.97 16.14 -6.26
C ASP A 317 -4.76 17.11 -6.28
N SER A 318 -3.55 16.58 -6.18
CA SER A 318 -2.29 17.33 -6.26
C SER A 318 -1.74 17.49 -7.68
N ASP A 319 -2.33 16.81 -8.67
CA ASP A 319 -1.86 16.89 -10.07
C ASP A 319 -2.06 18.28 -10.63
N PRO A 320 -1.05 18.91 -11.25
CA PRO A 320 -1.23 20.13 -12.00
C PRO A 320 -2.09 19.86 -13.24
N GLN A 321 -2.77 20.89 -13.74
CA GLN A 321 -3.71 20.77 -14.87
C GLN A 321 -3.09 20.07 -16.09
N GLU A 322 -1.81 20.31 -16.36
CA GLU A 322 -1.07 19.74 -17.46
C GLU A 322 -0.89 18.22 -17.33
N ALA A 323 -0.57 17.74 -16.12
CA ALA A 323 -0.48 16.31 -15.81
C ALA A 323 -1.86 15.62 -15.90
N VAL A 324 -2.93 16.30 -15.48
CA VAL A 324 -4.30 15.79 -15.62
C VAL A 324 -4.65 15.59 -17.10
N LEU A 325 -4.34 16.56 -17.96
CA LEU A 325 -4.58 16.47 -19.40
C LEU A 325 -3.79 15.32 -20.04
N GLN A 326 -2.50 15.19 -19.70
CA GLN A 326 -1.65 14.09 -20.20
C GLN A 326 -2.20 12.72 -19.79
N LYS A 327 -2.64 12.57 -18.54
CA LYS A 327 -3.25 11.32 -18.03
C LYS A 327 -4.55 10.98 -18.75
N LEU A 328 -5.38 11.98 -19.05
CA LEU A 328 -6.62 11.81 -19.83
C LEU A 328 -6.31 11.41 -21.27
N GLU A 329 -5.40 12.10 -21.95
CA GLU A 329 -5.00 11.80 -23.33
C GLU A 329 -4.41 10.39 -23.45
N ALA A 330 -3.49 10.02 -22.55
CA ALA A 330 -2.91 8.68 -22.51
C ALA A 330 -3.93 7.57 -22.21
N GLY A 331 -4.99 7.91 -21.49
CA GLY A 331 -6.02 6.93 -21.13
C GLY A 331 -7.14 6.74 -22.14
N PHE A 332 -7.36 7.70 -23.04
CA PHE A 332 -8.34 7.63 -24.13
C PHE A 332 -7.72 7.22 -25.48
N GLY A 333 -6.41 7.34 -25.66
CA GLY A 333 -5.68 6.95 -26.86
C GLY A 333 -5.39 5.47 -26.87
#